data_7180622924e24a2e0c863ec926c71b6a
#
_entry.id   7180622924e24a2e0c863ec926c71b6a
#
_cell.length_a   1.000
_cell.length_b   1.000
_cell.length_c   1.000
_cell.angle_alpha   90.00
_cell.angle_beta   90.00
_cell.angle_gamma   90.00
#
_symmetry.space_group_name_H-M   'P 1'
#
loop_
_entity.id
_entity.type
_entity.pdbx_description
1 polymer ?
#
loop_
_entity_poly.entity_id
_entity_poly.type
_entity_poly.pdbx_seq_one_letter_code
_entity_poly.pdbx_strand_id
1 'polypeptide(L)'
;MAMEKNGSIFIKLGQHMSSMTYLLPNEWCDTFIPLQDKCPVSSYESLEKMVQKDTGQSLSDFFSEFEQRPVGAASLAQVHIATLKDTGERVAVKMQHPELDEWAPLDLGLTRFTFAALKRFFPEYDITWLAEELGKSLPEELDFAQEGRNATRVREYFSKIKDTPLVIPRVIWAKRRILVMEYQTGHRPDDLAYLDSHNIDRDEVSAALARIFNEMIFGKNAPLHCDPHGGNIAIRHNPKRRGKANFDVILYDHGLYRDIPLSLRRSYAKLWLAVLDVDEPRMRKYAYEVARIDEEHFPLFASAITGRDYRVVQKNVAMARSTEEKEAISDALGEGMLADLVQLLAQVPRVMLLILKTNDLSKFFRFELFILWFRDSELMNA
;
A
#
# COMPACT_ATOMS: atom_id res chain seq x y z
N MET A 1 10.14 -6.41 20.05
CA MET A 1 9.41 -5.17 20.45
C MET A 1 8.11 -5.53 21.19
N ALA A 2 7.47 -4.59 21.95
CA ALA A 2 6.19 -4.86 22.60
C ALA A 2 5.08 -5.16 21.57
N MET A 3 5.00 -4.39 20.48
CA MET A 3 4.01 -4.61 19.41
C MET A 3 4.13 -5.98 18.74
N GLU A 4 5.35 -6.46 18.49
CA GLU A 4 5.60 -7.78 17.92
C GLU A 4 5.09 -8.91 18.83
N LYS A 5 5.28 -8.77 20.15
CA LYS A 5 4.83 -9.75 21.14
C LYS A 5 3.32 -9.79 21.32
N ASN A 6 2.65 -8.65 21.13
CA ASN A 6 1.20 -8.58 21.22
C ASN A 6 0.48 -9.02 19.93
N GLY A 7 1.21 -9.14 18.81
CA GLY A 7 0.64 -9.63 17.56
C GLY A 7 -0.43 -8.75 16.93
N SER A 8 -1.21 -9.33 16.01
CA SER A 8 -2.49 -8.80 15.51
C SER A 8 -2.48 -7.31 15.11
N ILE A 9 -3.41 -6.52 15.64
CA ILE A 9 -3.60 -5.10 15.35
C ILE A 9 -2.37 -4.25 15.70
N PHE A 10 -1.62 -4.60 16.75
CA PHE A 10 -0.43 -3.84 17.13
C PHE A 10 0.68 -3.93 16.07
N ILE A 11 0.83 -5.10 15.44
CA ILE A 11 1.73 -5.24 14.28
C ILE A 11 1.21 -4.39 13.12
N LYS A 12 -0.10 -4.46 12.81
CA LYS A 12 -0.71 -3.66 11.74
C LYS A 12 -0.58 -2.16 12.00
N LEU A 13 -0.79 -1.71 13.23
CA LEU A 13 -0.54 -0.33 13.63
C LEU A 13 0.91 0.08 13.35
N GLY A 14 1.88 -0.73 13.75
CA GLY A 14 3.30 -0.48 13.47
C GLY A 14 3.61 -0.46 11.97
N GLN A 15 2.99 -1.35 11.18
CA GLN A 15 3.11 -1.34 9.72
C GLN A 15 2.55 -0.04 9.12
N HIS A 16 1.41 0.46 9.61
CA HIS A 16 0.89 1.77 9.20
C HIS A 16 1.87 2.89 9.56
N MET A 17 2.39 2.89 10.78
CA MET A 17 3.36 3.91 11.22
C MET A 17 4.65 3.87 10.40
N SER A 18 5.17 2.68 10.05
CA SER A 18 6.35 2.55 9.20
C SER A 18 6.18 3.10 7.79
N SER A 19 4.95 3.17 7.30
CA SER A 19 4.61 3.67 5.96
C SER A 19 4.23 5.16 5.93
N MET A 20 4.23 5.85 7.10
CA MET A 20 3.86 7.27 7.21
C MET A 20 5.08 8.20 7.15
N THR A 21 5.96 7.99 6.17
CA THR A 21 7.19 8.79 5.99
C THR A 21 6.90 10.26 5.66
N TYR A 22 5.68 10.56 5.23
CA TYR A 22 5.18 11.91 5.01
C TYR A 22 4.70 12.61 6.30
N LEU A 23 4.53 11.86 7.40
CA LEU A 23 3.98 12.35 8.66
C LEU A 23 4.94 12.15 9.83
N LEU A 24 5.65 11.03 9.89
CA LEU A 24 6.51 10.67 11.02
C LEU A 24 7.99 10.84 10.68
N PRO A 25 8.83 11.22 11.66
CA PRO A 25 10.27 11.19 11.49
C PRO A 25 10.79 9.81 11.04
N ASN A 26 11.86 9.80 10.26
CA ASN A 26 12.41 8.55 9.71
C ASN A 26 12.78 7.53 10.80
N GLU A 27 13.27 7.99 11.95
CA GLU A 27 13.65 7.17 13.09
C GLU A 27 12.46 6.35 13.63
N TRP A 28 11.25 6.93 13.57
CA TRP A 28 10.02 6.25 13.94
C TRP A 28 9.65 5.22 12.87
N CYS A 29 9.63 5.64 11.61
CA CYS A 29 9.31 4.74 10.49
C CYS A 29 10.27 3.54 10.47
N ASP A 30 11.58 3.78 10.57
CA ASP A 30 12.62 2.75 10.57
C ASP A 30 12.50 1.79 11.76
N THR A 31 12.08 2.29 12.92
CA THR A 31 11.84 1.47 14.12
C THR A 31 10.74 0.42 13.88
N PHE A 32 9.74 0.72 13.05
CA PHE A 32 8.61 -0.17 12.78
C PHE A 32 8.76 -1.00 11.49
N ILE A 33 9.74 -0.73 10.62
CA ILE A 33 10.00 -1.54 9.41
C ILE A 33 10.10 -3.05 9.71
N PRO A 34 10.78 -3.53 10.79
CA PRO A 34 10.85 -4.96 11.06
C PRO A 34 9.51 -5.66 11.25
N LEU A 35 8.44 -4.92 11.58
CA LEU A 35 7.09 -5.46 11.72
C LEU A 35 6.42 -5.80 10.38
N GLN A 36 7.02 -5.38 9.26
CA GLN A 36 6.53 -5.76 7.92
C GLN A 36 6.84 -7.22 7.58
N ASP A 37 7.96 -7.77 8.10
CA ASP A 37 8.48 -9.09 7.70
C ASP A 37 8.50 -10.11 8.84
N LYS A 38 8.48 -9.69 10.12
CA LYS A 38 8.61 -10.58 11.28
C LYS A 38 7.28 -10.71 12.03
N CYS A 39 6.47 -11.67 11.59
CA CYS A 39 5.18 -11.94 12.21
C CYS A 39 5.14 -13.34 12.84
N PRO A 40 4.36 -13.54 13.92
CA PRO A 40 4.12 -14.85 14.51
C PRO A 40 3.52 -15.83 13.51
N VAL A 41 3.79 -17.11 13.69
CA VAL A 41 3.26 -18.21 12.87
C VAL A 41 2.30 -19.04 13.71
N SER A 42 1.09 -19.26 13.21
CA SER A 42 0.10 -20.16 13.81
C SER A 42 0.44 -21.63 13.50
N SER A 43 0.14 -22.53 14.43
CA SER A 43 0.40 -23.96 14.24
C SER A 43 -0.54 -24.57 13.18
N TYR A 44 -0.05 -25.63 12.53
CA TYR A 44 -0.86 -26.37 11.54
C TYR A 44 -2.17 -26.87 12.15
N GLU A 45 -2.16 -27.39 13.37
CA GLU A 45 -3.32 -27.92 14.05
C GLU A 45 -4.37 -26.83 14.32
N SER A 46 -3.95 -25.60 14.62
CA SER A 46 -4.87 -24.48 14.82
C SER A 46 -5.51 -24.03 13.52
N LEU A 47 -4.75 -24.04 12.42
CA LEU A 47 -5.26 -23.75 11.08
C LEU A 47 -6.24 -24.82 10.59
N GLU A 48 -5.92 -26.09 10.77
CA GLU A 48 -6.79 -27.23 10.44
C GLU A 48 -8.15 -27.10 11.14
N LYS A 49 -8.13 -26.84 12.46
CA LYS A 49 -9.37 -26.62 13.24
C LYS A 49 -10.18 -25.42 12.72
N MET A 50 -9.50 -24.34 12.36
CA MET A 50 -10.15 -23.16 11.78
C MET A 50 -10.82 -23.49 10.45
N VAL A 51 -10.12 -24.19 9.55
CA VAL A 51 -10.66 -24.60 8.24
C VAL A 51 -11.87 -25.50 8.42
N GLN A 52 -11.76 -26.51 9.26
CA GLN A 52 -12.86 -27.43 9.55
C GLN A 52 -14.09 -26.72 10.14
N LYS A 53 -13.87 -25.74 11.04
CA LYS A 53 -14.94 -24.91 11.60
C LYS A 53 -15.65 -24.08 10.52
N ASP A 54 -14.91 -23.48 9.59
CA ASP A 54 -15.43 -22.52 8.60
C ASP A 54 -16.02 -23.20 7.37
N THR A 55 -15.51 -24.37 7.00
CA THR A 55 -15.88 -25.06 5.75
C THR A 55 -16.64 -26.36 5.95
N GLY A 56 -16.57 -26.94 7.14
CA GLY A 56 -17.07 -28.30 7.43
C GLY A 56 -16.16 -29.42 6.90
N GLN A 57 -15.02 -29.08 6.30
CA GLN A 57 -14.09 -30.00 5.62
C GLN A 57 -12.68 -29.82 6.19
N SER A 58 -11.85 -30.89 6.10
CA SER A 58 -10.44 -30.85 6.49
C SER A 58 -9.57 -30.30 5.34
N LEU A 59 -8.32 -29.90 5.66
CA LEU A 59 -7.37 -29.49 4.62
C LEU A 59 -7.10 -30.63 3.62
N SER A 60 -7.09 -31.89 4.09
CA SER A 60 -6.91 -33.08 3.23
C SER A 60 -8.09 -33.37 2.28
N ASP A 61 -9.24 -32.75 2.48
CA ASP A 61 -10.36 -32.84 1.53
C ASP A 61 -10.14 -31.93 0.31
N PHE A 62 -9.47 -30.80 0.50
CA PHE A 62 -9.15 -29.84 -0.55
C PHE A 62 -7.82 -30.12 -1.25
N PHE A 63 -6.81 -30.55 -0.47
CA PHE A 63 -5.44 -30.67 -0.95
C PHE A 63 -4.92 -32.11 -0.85
N SER A 64 -4.24 -32.57 -1.89
CA SER A 64 -3.50 -33.84 -1.86
C SER A 64 -2.18 -33.75 -1.11
N GLU A 65 -1.56 -32.53 -1.17
CA GLU A 65 -0.35 -32.18 -0.44
C GLU A 65 -0.51 -30.78 0.15
N PHE A 66 -0.02 -30.59 1.40
CA PHE A 66 -0.04 -29.32 2.07
C PHE A 66 1.27 -29.13 2.87
N GLU A 67 2.05 -28.10 2.49
CA GLU A 67 3.31 -27.79 3.18
C GLU A 67 2.97 -27.15 4.53
N GLN A 68 3.27 -27.86 5.64
CA GLN A 68 2.94 -27.38 7.00
C GLN A 68 3.73 -26.13 7.39
N ARG A 69 4.95 -25.98 6.86
CA ARG A 69 5.76 -24.76 7.08
C ARG A 69 5.28 -23.68 6.11
N PRO A 70 4.88 -22.50 6.62
CA PRO A 70 4.51 -21.41 5.74
C PRO A 70 5.71 -20.86 4.96
N VAL A 71 5.46 -20.39 3.74
CA VAL A 71 6.46 -19.68 2.91
C VAL A 71 6.54 -18.21 3.26
N GLY A 72 5.54 -17.67 3.95
CA GLY A 72 5.50 -16.30 4.45
C GLY A 72 4.47 -16.15 5.56
N ALA A 73 4.71 -15.22 6.47
CA ALA A 73 3.78 -14.84 7.52
C ALA A 73 3.68 -13.31 7.60
N ALA A 74 2.46 -12.83 7.74
CA ALA A 74 2.11 -11.42 7.89
C ALA A 74 1.33 -11.19 9.20
N SER A 75 0.96 -9.96 9.49
CA SER A 75 0.25 -9.61 10.73
C SER A 75 -1.11 -10.31 10.91
N LEU A 76 -1.80 -10.57 9.80
CA LEU A 76 -3.16 -11.12 9.80
C LEU A 76 -3.24 -12.55 9.25
N ALA A 77 -2.19 -13.02 8.59
CA ALA A 77 -2.23 -14.27 7.85
C ALA A 77 -0.85 -14.89 7.63
N GLN A 78 -0.85 -16.16 7.27
CA GLN A 78 0.30 -16.86 6.74
C GLN A 78 -0.04 -17.59 5.45
N VAL A 79 0.96 -17.83 4.61
CA VAL A 79 0.81 -18.42 3.28
C VAL A 79 1.52 -19.77 3.23
N HIS A 80 0.81 -20.78 2.78
CA HIS A 80 1.32 -22.14 2.57
C HIS A 80 1.27 -22.50 1.09
N ILE A 81 2.08 -23.48 0.71
CA ILE A 81 2.01 -24.10 -0.60
C ILE A 81 1.23 -25.40 -0.46
N ALA A 82 0.36 -25.65 -1.41
CA ALA A 82 -0.43 -26.88 -1.46
C ALA A 82 -0.63 -27.36 -2.90
N THR A 83 -1.08 -28.58 -3.06
CA THR A 83 -1.50 -29.16 -4.34
C THR A 83 -2.99 -29.47 -4.27
N LEU A 84 -3.80 -28.93 -5.19
CA LEU A 84 -5.23 -29.20 -5.24
C LEU A 84 -5.49 -30.67 -5.52
N LYS A 85 -6.46 -31.24 -4.80
CA LYS A 85 -6.78 -32.68 -4.90
C LYS A 85 -7.46 -33.06 -6.22
N ASP A 86 -8.27 -32.16 -6.74
CA ASP A 86 -9.07 -32.38 -7.94
C ASP A 86 -8.30 -32.15 -9.26
N THR A 87 -7.43 -31.13 -9.29
CA THR A 87 -6.72 -30.72 -10.50
C THR A 87 -5.23 -31.07 -10.49
N GLY A 88 -4.64 -31.32 -9.32
CA GLY A 88 -3.20 -31.45 -9.16
C GLY A 88 -2.43 -30.13 -9.34
N GLU A 89 -3.13 -28.98 -9.42
CA GLU A 89 -2.52 -27.67 -9.58
C GLU A 89 -1.82 -27.25 -8.27
N ARG A 90 -0.59 -26.75 -8.38
CA ARG A 90 0.13 -26.18 -7.24
C ARG A 90 -0.37 -24.77 -6.93
N VAL A 91 -0.78 -24.52 -5.69
CA VAL A 91 -1.44 -23.30 -5.26
C VAL A 91 -0.78 -22.67 -4.03
N ALA A 92 -0.99 -21.37 -3.86
CA ALA A 92 -0.72 -20.66 -2.62
C ALA A 92 -2.02 -20.55 -1.81
N VAL A 93 -1.94 -20.90 -0.52
CA VAL A 93 -3.06 -20.88 0.41
C VAL A 93 -2.78 -19.86 1.50
N LYS A 94 -3.44 -18.69 1.41
CA LYS A 94 -3.39 -17.64 2.44
C LYS A 94 -4.43 -17.93 3.49
N MET A 95 -4.02 -18.05 4.75
CA MET A 95 -4.87 -18.44 5.88
C MET A 95 -4.73 -17.42 6.99
N GLN A 96 -5.85 -16.96 7.53
CA GLN A 96 -5.84 -16.07 8.69
C GLN A 96 -5.28 -16.76 9.94
N HIS A 97 -4.69 -15.96 10.82
CA HIS A 97 -4.38 -16.43 12.17
C HIS A 97 -5.69 -16.68 12.92
N PRO A 98 -5.91 -17.90 13.46
CA PRO A 98 -7.21 -18.27 14.05
C PRO A 98 -7.66 -17.37 15.20
N GLU A 99 -6.72 -16.81 15.93
CA GLU A 99 -6.95 -15.99 17.13
C GLU A 99 -7.51 -14.60 16.83
N LEU A 100 -7.44 -14.15 15.57
CA LEU A 100 -7.89 -12.80 15.16
C LEU A 100 -9.38 -12.56 15.40
N ASP A 101 -10.21 -13.58 15.27
CA ASP A 101 -11.66 -13.44 15.50
C ASP A 101 -12.00 -12.97 16.93
N GLU A 102 -11.22 -13.42 17.92
CA GLU A 102 -11.43 -13.11 19.33
C GLU A 102 -10.75 -11.80 19.73
N TRP A 103 -9.50 -11.62 19.30
CA TRP A 103 -8.67 -10.52 19.79
C TRP A 103 -8.79 -9.23 19.00
N ALA A 104 -9.08 -9.28 17.70
CA ALA A 104 -9.14 -8.07 16.89
C ALA A 104 -10.16 -7.01 17.40
N PRO A 105 -11.38 -7.36 17.83
CA PRO A 105 -12.32 -6.38 18.40
C PRO A 105 -11.81 -5.76 19.71
N LEU A 106 -11.17 -6.56 20.58
CA LEU A 106 -10.63 -6.11 21.85
C LEU A 106 -9.45 -5.17 21.65
N ASP A 107 -8.49 -5.56 20.80
CA ASP A 107 -7.33 -4.76 20.47
C ASP A 107 -7.71 -3.43 19.83
N LEU A 108 -8.71 -3.42 18.95
CA LEU A 108 -9.25 -2.21 18.36
C LEU A 108 -9.90 -1.30 19.41
N GLY A 109 -10.65 -1.89 20.35
CA GLY A 109 -11.22 -1.17 21.48
C GLY A 109 -10.15 -0.52 22.35
N LEU A 110 -9.09 -1.27 22.68
CA LEU A 110 -7.96 -0.78 23.45
C LEU A 110 -7.20 0.33 22.69
N THR A 111 -6.99 0.18 21.40
CA THR A 111 -6.33 1.20 20.56
C THR A 111 -7.14 2.50 20.56
N ARG A 112 -8.47 2.43 20.38
CA ARG A 112 -9.35 3.61 20.46
C ARG A 112 -9.29 4.29 21.81
N PHE A 113 -9.36 3.51 22.89
CA PHE A 113 -9.26 4.03 24.26
C PHE A 113 -7.90 4.73 24.48
N THR A 114 -6.80 4.10 24.07
CA THR A 114 -5.45 4.67 24.23
C THR A 114 -5.31 5.98 23.48
N PHE A 115 -5.77 6.06 22.22
CA PHE A 115 -5.69 7.28 21.43
C PHE A 115 -6.61 8.40 21.95
N ALA A 116 -7.78 8.05 22.47
CA ALA A 116 -8.64 9.01 23.14
C ALA A 116 -8.00 9.56 24.43
N ALA A 117 -7.31 8.72 25.20
CA ALA A 117 -6.55 9.14 26.37
C ALA A 117 -5.38 10.04 25.98
N LEU A 118 -4.60 9.68 24.95
CA LEU A 118 -3.51 10.52 24.44
C LEU A 118 -4.03 11.90 24.02
N LYS A 119 -5.09 11.98 23.26
CA LYS A 119 -5.75 13.26 22.89
C LYS A 119 -6.16 14.07 24.11
N ARG A 120 -6.61 13.42 25.19
CA ARG A 120 -7.01 14.10 26.42
C ARG A 120 -5.83 14.78 27.13
N PHE A 121 -4.66 14.13 27.12
CA PHE A 121 -3.46 14.64 27.78
C PHE A 121 -2.56 15.50 26.88
N PHE A 122 -2.60 15.25 25.57
CA PHE A 122 -1.79 15.90 24.54
C PHE A 122 -2.68 16.28 23.35
N PRO A 123 -3.51 17.33 23.48
CA PRO A 123 -4.49 17.71 22.44
C PRO A 123 -3.87 18.06 21.09
N GLU A 124 -2.62 18.52 21.10
CA GLU A 124 -1.84 18.87 19.90
C GLU A 124 -1.49 17.66 19.02
N TYR A 125 -1.53 16.44 19.58
CA TYR A 125 -1.24 15.19 18.87
C TYR A 125 -2.50 14.34 18.72
N ASP A 126 -3.51 14.85 18.02
CA ASP A 126 -4.75 14.10 17.77
C ASP A 126 -4.58 13.05 16.68
N ILE A 127 -4.27 11.82 17.09
CA ILE A 127 -4.17 10.65 16.22
C ILE A 127 -5.40 9.74 16.29
N THR A 128 -6.54 10.22 16.82
CA THR A 128 -7.77 9.41 16.93
C THR A 128 -8.29 8.97 15.56
N TRP A 129 -8.04 9.76 14.50
CA TRP A 129 -8.37 9.42 13.12
C TRP A 129 -7.71 8.11 12.66
N LEU A 130 -6.51 7.78 13.17
CA LEU A 130 -5.82 6.53 12.83
C LEU A 130 -6.55 5.31 13.41
N ALA A 131 -7.04 5.41 14.65
CA ALA A 131 -7.86 4.33 15.24
C ALA A 131 -9.20 4.14 14.50
N GLU A 132 -9.77 5.23 13.99
CA GLU A 132 -10.97 5.16 13.16
C GLU A 132 -10.70 4.53 11.79
N GLU A 133 -9.56 4.84 11.18
CA GLU A 133 -9.16 4.23 9.90
C GLU A 133 -8.90 2.74 10.06
N LEU A 134 -8.14 2.34 11.10
CA LEU A 134 -7.94 0.93 11.45
C LEU A 134 -9.28 0.22 11.69
N GLY A 135 -10.23 0.89 12.38
CA GLY A 135 -11.56 0.33 12.64
C GLY A 135 -12.41 0.11 11.39
N LYS A 136 -12.11 0.78 10.28
CA LYS A 136 -12.79 0.61 9.00
C LYS A 136 -12.05 -0.35 8.06
N SER A 137 -10.73 -0.26 8.00
CA SER A 137 -9.92 -1.08 7.10
C SER A 137 -9.79 -2.53 7.58
N LEU A 138 -9.63 -2.73 8.90
CA LEU A 138 -9.39 -4.06 9.46
C LEU A 138 -10.49 -5.09 9.16
N PRO A 139 -11.79 -4.79 9.30
CA PRO A 139 -12.84 -5.76 8.94
C PRO A 139 -12.80 -6.17 7.46
N GLU A 140 -12.37 -5.26 6.56
CA GLU A 140 -12.23 -5.55 5.14
C GLU A 140 -11.01 -6.44 4.87
N GLU A 141 -9.88 -6.16 5.53
CA GLU A 141 -8.66 -6.96 5.44
C GLU A 141 -8.82 -8.37 6.06
N LEU A 142 -9.78 -8.52 6.99
CA LEU A 142 -10.15 -9.81 7.59
C LEU A 142 -11.18 -10.58 6.75
N ASP A 143 -11.62 -10.07 5.61
CA ASP A 143 -12.49 -10.79 4.66
C ASP A 143 -11.72 -11.21 3.40
N PHE A 144 -11.11 -12.39 3.42
CA PHE A 144 -10.40 -12.91 2.23
C PHE A 144 -11.30 -13.22 1.04
N ALA A 145 -12.61 -13.37 1.25
CA ALA A 145 -13.53 -13.42 0.12
C ALA A 145 -13.60 -12.07 -0.60
N GLN A 146 -13.51 -10.95 0.14
CA GLN A 146 -13.38 -9.62 -0.45
C GLN A 146 -12.03 -9.43 -1.14
N GLU A 147 -10.94 -9.89 -0.51
CA GLU A 147 -9.60 -9.88 -1.14
C GLU A 147 -9.59 -10.63 -2.47
N GLY A 148 -10.22 -11.80 -2.53
CA GLY A 148 -10.36 -12.57 -3.78
C GLY A 148 -11.16 -11.83 -4.86
N ARG A 149 -12.22 -11.11 -4.48
CA ARG A 149 -12.98 -10.24 -5.40
C ARG A 149 -12.14 -9.09 -5.91
N ASN A 150 -11.39 -8.44 -5.03
CA ASN A 150 -10.47 -7.35 -5.37
C ASN A 150 -9.40 -7.82 -6.36
N ALA A 151 -8.71 -8.94 -6.08
CA ALA A 151 -7.70 -9.53 -6.96
C ALA A 151 -8.25 -9.80 -8.36
N THR A 152 -9.43 -10.42 -8.44
CA THR A 152 -10.11 -10.70 -9.72
C THR A 152 -10.41 -9.41 -10.48
N ARG A 153 -10.98 -8.41 -9.81
CA ARG A 153 -11.31 -7.10 -10.40
C ARG A 153 -10.08 -6.38 -10.95
N VAL A 154 -8.99 -6.36 -10.19
CA VAL A 154 -7.73 -5.71 -10.61
C VAL A 154 -7.12 -6.45 -11.78
N ARG A 155 -7.10 -7.77 -11.75
CA ARG A 155 -6.64 -8.61 -12.86
C ARG A 155 -7.43 -8.34 -14.15
N GLU A 156 -8.76 -8.26 -14.06
CA GLU A 156 -9.63 -7.93 -15.20
C GLU A 156 -9.38 -6.50 -15.71
N TYR A 157 -9.13 -5.55 -14.83
CA TYR A 157 -8.81 -4.17 -15.22
C TYR A 157 -7.50 -4.13 -16.02
N PHE A 158 -6.43 -4.67 -15.45
CA PHE A 158 -5.10 -4.61 -16.07
C PHE A 158 -4.95 -5.53 -17.29
N SER A 159 -5.79 -6.55 -17.45
CA SER A 159 -5.80 -7.38 -18.66
C SER A 159 -6.14 -6.59 -19.95
N LYS A 160 -6.75 -5.41 -19.81
CA LYS A 160 -7.11 -4.51 -20.91
C LYS A 160 -6.00 -3.53 -21.25
N ILE A 161 -4.98 -3.41 -20.40
CA ILE A 161 -3.85 -2.50 -20.57
C ILE A 161 -2.76 -3.23 -21.34
N LYS A 162 -2.44 -2.71 -22.52
CA LYS A 162 -1.40 -3.30 -23.38
C LYS A 162 -0.02 -3.19 -22.69
N ASP A 163 0.79 -4.21 -22.88
CA ASP A 163 2.20 -4.26 -22.45
C ASP A 163 2.46 -4.09 -20.96
N THR A 164 1.40 -4.17 -20.11
CA THR A 164 1.62 -4.14 -18.66
C THR A 164 2.45 -5.34 -18.21
N PRO A 165 3.51 -5.14 -17.39
CA PRO A 165 4.25 -6.24 -16.78
C PRO A 165 3.55 -6.82 -15.55
N LEU A 166 2.40 -6.27 -15.13
CA LEU A 166 1.69 -6.67 -13.93
C LEU A 166 1.07 -8.06 -14.08
N VAL A 167 1.39 -8.92 -13.14
CA VAL A 167 0.80 -10.25 -12.95
C VAL A 167 0.09 -10.29 -11.62
N ILE A 168 -1.17 -10.69 -11.63
CA ILE A 168 -1.97 -10.93 -10.43
C ILE A 168 -2.33 -12.41 -10.40
N PRO A 169 -1.96 -13.16 -9.35
CA PRO A 169 -2.28 -14.56 -9.20
C PRO A 169 -3.80 -14.80 -9.38
N ARG A 170 -4.15 -15.81 -10.15
CA ARG A 170 -5.56 -16.18 -10.35
C ARG A 170 -6.13 -16.73 -9.06
N VAL A 171 -7.26 -16.19 -8.62
CA VAL A 171 -8.00 -16.73 -7.48
C VAL A 171 -8.71 -18.02 -7.91
N ILE A 172 -8.47 -19.10 -7.18
CA ILE A 172 -9.13 -20.39 -7.38
C ILE A 172 -10.48 -20.37 -6.65
N TRP A 173 -10.42 -20.13 -5.35
CA TRP A 173 -11.58 -19.88 -4.50
C TRP A 173 -11.19 -19.13 -3.23
N ALA A 174 -12.16 -18.49 -2.59
CA ALA A 174 -11.97 -17.76 -1.35
C ALA A 174 -13.16 -17.94 -0.40
N LYS A 175 -12.87 -18.03 0.88
CA LYS A 175 -13.80 -17.92 2.01
C LYS A 175 -13.30 -16.80 2.92
N ARG A 176 -14.04 -16.47 3.96
CA ARG A 176 -13.70 -15.35 4.85
C ARG A 176 -12.26 -15.41 5.40
N ARG A 177 -11.78 -16.60 5.78
CA ARG A 177 -10.46 -16.77 6.41
C ARG A 177 -9.45 -17.57 5.58
N ILE A 178 -9.79 -17.96 4.37
CA ILE A 178 -8.94 -18.73 3.48
C ILE A 178 -9.06 -18.18 2.07
N LEU A 179 -7.91 -17.96 1.42
CA LEU A 179 -7.82 -17.59 0.01
C LEU A 179 -6.86 -18.55 -0.69
N VAL A 180 -7.36 -19.24 -1.70
CA VAL A 180 -6.58 -20.15 -2.54
C VAL A 180 -6.38 -19.50 -3.90
N MET A 181 -5.13 -19.35 -4.28
CA MET A 181 -4.72 -18.68 -5.50
C MET A 181 -3.60 -19.44 -6.21
N GLU A 182 -3.43 -19.15 -7.48
CA GLU A 182 -2.33 -19.63 -8.30
C GLU A 182 -0.98 -19.37 -7.61
N TYR A 183 -0.13 -20.38 -7.57
CA TYR A 183 1.22 -20.23 -7.02
C TYR A 183 2.12 -19.51 -8.03
N GLN A 184 2.53 -18.31 -7.69
CA GLN A 184 3.44 -17.49 -8.48
C GLN A 184 4.71 -17.21 -7.68
N THR A 185 5.87 -17.44 -8.28
CA THR A 185 7.17 -17.17 -7.66
C THR A 185 7.82 -15.92 -8.22
N GLY A 186 8.59 -15.23 -7.38
CA GLY A 186 9.39 -14.09 -7.78
C GLY A 186 10.35 -13.72 -6.66
N HIS A 187 11.18 -12.72 -6.89
CA HIS A 187 12.16 -12.19 -5.96
C HIS A 187 11.75 -10.79 -5.50
N ARG A 188 12.15 -10.39 -4.32
CA ARG A 188 11.86 -9.04 -3.82
C ARG A 188 12.45 -7.99 -4.76
N PRO A 189 11.84 -6.79 -4.88
CA PRO A 189 12.39 -5.71 -5.71
C PRO A 189 13.77 -5.23 -5.26
N ASP A 190 14.15 -5.46 -4.00
CA ASP A 190 15.45 -5.12 -3.40
C ASP A 190 16.49 -6.25 -3.47
N ASP A 191 16.17 -7.39 -4.08
CA ASP A 191 17.12 -8.47 -4.39
C ASP A 191 17.97 -8.08 -5.62
N LEU A 192 18.92 -7.19 -5.38
CA LEU A 192 19.78 -6.64 -6.45
C LEU A 192 20.62 -7.73 -7.14
N ALA A 193 21.01 -8.77 -6.39
CA ALA A 193 21.78 -9.87 -6.95
C ALA A 193 20.97 -10.66 -7.99
N TYR A 194 19.69 -10.89 -7.71
CA TYR A 194 18.78 -11.52 -8.66
C TYR A 194 18.57 -10.66 -9.90
N LEU A 195 18.31 -9.36 -9.74
CA LEU A 195 18.09 -8.44 -10.85
C LEU A 195 19.31 -8.41 -11.79
N ASP A 196 20.49 -8.26 -11.21
CA ASP A 196 21.76 -8.20 -11.96
C ASP A 196 22.05 -9.51 -12.70
N SER A 197 21.84 -10.68 -12.05
CA SER A 197 22.09 -11.99 -12.66
C SER A 197 21.18 -12.29 -13.86
N HIS A 198 20.01 -11.64 -13.95
CA HIS A 198 19.06 -11.81 -15.04
C HIS A 198 19.02 -10.61 -15.99
N ASN A 199 19.97 -9.68 -15.88
CA ASN A 199 20.03 -8.45 -16.68
C ASN A 199 18.72 -7.66 -16.65
N ILE A 200 18.06 -7.60 -15.47
CA ILE A 200 16.86 -6.79 -15.25
C ILE A 200 17.32 -5.38 -14.91
N ASP A 201 16.88 -4.41 -15.71
CA ASP A 201 17.20 -3.00 -15.51
C ASP A 201 16.39 -2.46 -14.33
N ARG A 202 17.09 -1.97 -13.28
CA ARG A 202 16.46 -1.46 -12.05
C ARG A 202 15.64 -0.20 -12.30
N ASP A 203 16.05 0.64 -13.23
CA ASP A 203 15.31 1.83 -13.62
C ASP A 203 14.01 1.46 -14.32
N GLU A 204 14.02 0.40 -15.14
CA GLU A 204 12.81 -0.11 -15.79
C GLU A 204 11.86 -0.78 -14.78
N VAL A 205 12.38 -1.46 -13.75
CA VAL A 205 11.54 -1.97 -12.64
C VAL A 205 10.85 -0.81 -11.94
N SER A 206 11.60 0.23 -11.57
CA SER A 206 11.05 1.44 -10.96
C SER A 206 10.00 2.11 -11.85
N ALA A 207 10.30 2.22 -13.15
CA ALA A 207 9.38 2.78 -14.13
C ALA A 207 8.08 1.96 -14.27
N ALA A 208 8.19 0.64 -14.26
CA ALA A 208 7.04 -0.26 -14.34
C ALA A 208 6.14 -0.13 -13.10
N LEU A 209 6.73 -0.11 -11.90
CA LEU A 209 6.00 0.11 -10.66
C LEU A 209 5.29 1.47 -10.65
N ALA A 210 6.00 2.54 -11.06
CA ALA A 210 5.40 3.87 -11.17
C ALA A 210 4.20 3.87 -12.14
N ARG A 211 4.32 3.25 -13.33
CA ARG A 211 3.21 3.14 -14.29
C ARG A 211 2.02 2.38 -13.71
N ILE A 212 2.25 1.25 -13.04
CA ILE A 212 1.19 0.44 -12.44
C ILE A 212 0.42 1.24 -11.37
N PHE A 213 1.11 1.87 -10.42
CA PHE A 213 0.45 2.60 -9.35
C PHE A 213 -0.16 3.93 -9.82
N ASN A 214 0.47 4.61 -10.77
CA ASN A 214 -0.14 5.78 -11.42
C ASN A 214 -1.43 5.41 -12.14
N GLU A 215 -1.47 4.27 -12.83
CA GLU A 215 -2.70 3.78 -13.46
C GLU A 215 -3.78 3.51 -12.41
N MET A 216 -3.45 2.94 -11.25
CA MET A 216 -4.41 2.75 -10.16
C MET A 216 -4.92 4.08 -9.59
N ILE A 217 -4.09 5.13 -9.51
CA ILE A 217 -4.48 6.45 -9.00
C ILE A 217 -5.31 7.22 -10.05
N PHE A 218 -4.86 7.26 -11.30
CA PHE A 218 -5.40 8.16 -12.32
C PHE A 218 -6.24 7.48 -13.40
N GLY A 219 -6.11 6.17 -13.60
CA GLY A 219 -6.84 5.41 -14.62
C GLY A 219 -8.36 5.48 -14.43
N LYS A 220 -9.10 5.58 -15.54
CA LYS A 220 -10.56 5.66 -15.50
C LYS A 220 -11.15 4.40 -14.88
N ASN A 221 -11.87 4.53 -13.78
CA ASN A 221 -12.46 3.42 -13.02
C ASN A 221 -11.43 2.40 -12.50
N ALA A 222 -10.16 2.76 -12.44
CA ALA A 222 -9.13 1.91 -11.87
C ALA A 222 -9.36 1.72 -10.35
N PRO A 223 -9.25 0.50 -9.82
CA PRO A 223 -9.27 0.29 -8.39
C PRO A 223 -7.96 0.78 -7.76
N LEU A 224 -8.04 1.63 -6.73
CA LEU A 224 -6.87 2.10 -6.00
C LEU A 224 -6.43 1.06 -4.96
N HIS A 225 -5.21 0.59 -5.05
CA HIS A 225 -4.58 -0.19 -3.98
C HIS A 225 -4.19 0.74 -2.82
N CYS A 226 -4.73 0.49 -1.64
CA CYS A 226 -4.59 1.41 -0.51
C CYS A 226 -3.46 1.04 0.46
N ASP A 227 -2.85 -0.13 0.29
CA ASP A 227 -1.74 -0.60 1.13
C ASP A 227 -0.57 -1.22 0.31
N PRO A 228 -0.05 -0.52 -0.71
CA PRO A 228 1.08 -1.05 -1.46
C PRO A 228 2.36 -0.96 -0.62
N HIS A 229 3.09 -2.07 -0.53
CA HIS A 229 4.42 -2.10 0.09
C HIS A 229 5.31 -3.17 -0.56
N GLY A 230 6.62 -3.01 -0.44
CA GLY A 230 7.60 -3.87 -1.13
C GLY A 230 7.52 -5.35 -0.76
N GLY A 231 6.97 -5.69 0.42
CA GLY A 231 6.76 -7.07 0.85
C GLY A 231 5.69 -7.83 0.04
N ASN A 232 4.78 -7.11 -0.63
CA ASN A 232 3.69 -7.69 -1.42
C ASN A 232 3.99 -7.68 -2.93
N ILE A 233 5.19 -7.26 -3.32
CA ILE A 233 5.62 -7.15 -4.71
C ILE A 233 6.79 -8.09 -4.96
N ALA A 234 6.76 -8.81 -6.07
CA ALA A 234 7.90 -9.57 -6.53
C ALA A 234 8.21 -9.32 -8.00
N ILE A 235 9.47 -9.46 -8.35
CA ILE A 235 9.98 -9.35 -9.72
C ILE A 235 10.38 -10.75 -10.18
N ARG A 236 9.96 -11.10 -11.38
CA ARG A 236 10.32 -12.37 -12.01
C ARG A 236 10.84 -12.13 -13.41
N HIS A 237 12.01 -12.68 -13.73
CA HIS A 237 12.51 -12.68 -15.09
C HIS A 237 11.53 -13.38 -16.05
N ASN A 238 11.23 -12.71 -17.16
CA ASN A 238 10.35 -13.25 -18.19
C ASN A 238 11.05 -13.19 -19.57
N PRO A 239 11.64 -14.31 -20.03
CA PRO A 239 12.39 -14.36 -21.29
C PRO A 239 11.53 -14.13 -22.55
N LYS A 240 10.20 -14.19 -22.42
CA LYS A 240 9.26 -13.90 -23.52
C LYS A 240 9.09 -12.41 -23.77
N ARG A 241 9.42 -11.56 -22.78
CA ARG A 241 9.42 -10.09 -22.92
C ARG A 241 10.73 -9.63 -23.51
N ARG A 242 10.67 -8.75 -24.49
CA ARG A 242 11.86 -8.21 -25.20
C ARG A 242 12.27 -6.84 -24.64
N GLY A 243 13.53 -6.49 -24.85
CA GLY A 243 14.09 -5.20 -24.44
C GLY A 243 14.40 -5.11 -22.95
N LYS A 244 14.36 -3.90 -22.41
CA LYS A 244 14.68 -3.62 -21.00
C LYS A 244 13.65 -4.10 -20.00
N ALA A 245 12.40 -4.33 -20.44
CA ALA A 245 11.30 -4.81 -19.60
C ALA A 245 11.17 -6.35 -19.66
N ASN A 246 12.29 -7.08 -19.53
CA ASN A 246 12.38 -8.53 -19.56
C ASN A 246 11.89 -9.21 -18.26
N PHE A 247 10.90 -8.63 -17.59
CA PHE A 247 10.40 -9.10 -16.30
C PHE A 247 8.89 -8.96 -16.19
N ASP A 248 8.31 -9.69 -15.23
CA ASP A 248 6.98 -9.49 -14.70
C ASP A 248 7.06 -8.87 -13.31
N VAL A 249 6.06 -8.06 -12.96
CA VAL A 249 5.80 -7.55 -11.61
C VAL A 249 4.63 -8.32 -11.05
N ILE A 250 4.84 -9.08 -9.99
CA ILE A 250 3.80 -9.88 -9.34
C ILE A 250 3.30 -9.10 -8.12
N LEU A 251 2.00 -8.89 -8.01
CA LEU A 251 1.35 -8.27 -6.86
C LEU A 251 0.52 -9.35 -6.15
N TYR A 252 0.87 -9.62 -4.88
CA TYR A 252 0.30 -10.74 -4.12
C TYR A 252 -0.91 -10.38 -3.27
N ASP A 253 -0.89 -9.20 -2.64
CA ASP A 253 -1.91 -8.78 -1.68
C ASP A 253 -2.96 -7.88 -2.32
N HIS A 254 -4.23 -8.15 -2.03
CA HIS A 254 -5.38 -7.40 -2.52
C HIS A 254 -6.40 -7.11 -1.41
N GLY A 255 -5.96 -7.03 -0.16
CA GLY A 255 -6.82 -6.87 1.01
C GLY A 255 -7.58 -5.55 1.02
N LEU A 256 -6.95 -4.44 0.62
CA LEU A 256 -7.56 -3.12 0.75
C LEU A 256 -7.57 -2.35 -0.57
N TYR A 257 -8.77 -2.13 -1.10
CA TYR A 257 -9.00 -1.32 -2.31
C TYR A 257 -10.09 -0.28 -2.09
N ARG A 258 -9.97 0.85 -2.80
CA ARG A 258 -10.97 1.92 -2.81
C ARG A 258 -11.25 2.37 -4.25
N ASP A 259 -12.48 2.85 -4.45
CA ASP A 259 -12.85 3.56 -5.66
C ASP A 259 -12.68 5.05 -5.46
N ILE A 260 -11.90 5.69 -6.31
CA ILE A 260 -11.73 7.13 -6.29
C ILE A 260 -12.83 7.74 -7.18
N PRO A 261 -13.68 8.66 -6.67
CA PRO A 261 -14.64 9.38 -7.49
C PRO A 261 -13.95 10.09 -8.68
N LEU A 262 -14.56 10.04 -9.86
CA LEU A 262 -13.97 10.62 -11.07
C LEU A 262 -13.67 12.12 -10.93
N SER A 263 -14.54 12.85 -10.23
CA SER A 263 -14.31 14.27 -9.92
C SER A 263 -13.03 14.47 -9.12
N LEU A 264 -12.82 13.67 -8.08
CA LEU A 264 -11.61 13.74 -7.26
C LEU A 264 -10.36 13.38 -8.06
N ARG A 265 -10.42 12.33 -8.90
CA ARG A 265 -9.29 11.97 -9.78
C ARG A 265 -8.91 13.13 -10.71
N ARG A 266 -9.91 13.77 -11.32
CA ARG A 266 -9.69 14.91 -12.21
C ARG A 266 -9.10 16.10 -11.48
N SER A 267 -9.63 16.47 -10.31
CA SER A 267 -9.08 17.59 -9.53
C SER A 267 -7.67 17.30 -9.03
N TYR A 268 -7.39 16.06 -8.61
CA TYR A 268 -6.04 15.64 -8.21
C TYR A 268 -5.05 15.65 -9.39
N ALA A 269 -5.49 15.19 -10.55
CA ALA A 269 -4.73 15.29 -11.78
C ALA A 269 -4.39 16.74 -12.15
N LYS A 270 -5.39 17.64 -12.09
CA LYS A 270 -5.22 19.06 -12.36
C LYS A 270 -4.32 19.75 -11.33
N LEU A 271 -4.35 19.31 -10.07
CA LEU A 271 -3.42 19.78 -9.05
C LEU A 271 -1.97 19.46 -9.44
N TRP A 272 -1.69 18.21 -9.84
CA TRP A 272 -0.34 17.83 -10.27
C TRP A 272 0.12 18.59 -11.53
N LEU A 273 -0.76 18.82 -12.50
CA LEU A 273 -0.42 19.65 -13.66
C LEU A 273 -0.07 21.08 -13.23
N ALA A 274 -0.86 21.67 -12.34
CA ALA A 274 -0.57 23.00 -11.83
C ALA A 274 0.79 23.06 -11.09
N VAL A 275 1.14 21.99 -10.35
CA VAL A 275 2.48 21.86 -9.70
C VAL A 275 3.59 21.80 -10.74
N LEU A 276 3.41 21.05 -11.83
CA LEU A 276 4.38 20.93 -12.91
C LEU A 276 4.55 22.24 -13.71
N ASP A 277 3.42 22.95 -13.93
CA ASP A 277 3.39 24.24 -14.64
C ASP A 277 3.84 25.40 -13.74
N VAL A 278 4.08 25.14 -12.43
CA VAL A 278 4.40 26.17 -11.42
C VAL A 278 3.31 27.26 -11.36
N ASP A 279 2.04 26.87 -11.55
CA ASP A 279 0.88 27.75 -11.53
C ASP A 279 0.24 27.76 -10.14
N GLU A 280 0.72 28.63 -9.26
CA GLU A 280 0.29 28.69 -7.86
C GLU A 280 -1.22 28.97 -7.70
N PRO A 281 -1.87 29.88 -8.44
CA PRO A 281 -3.31 30.07 -8.37
C PRO A 281 -4.10 28.78 -8.66
N ARG A 282 -3.69 28.02 -9.67
CA ARG A 282 -4.32 26.72 -9.98
C ARG A 282 -3.99 25.66 -8.93
N MET A 283 -2.77 25.63 -8.40
CA MET A 283 -2.41 24.73 -7.30
C MET A 283 -3.34 24.94 -6.10
N ARG A 284 -3.53 26.18 -5.64
CA ARG A 284 -4.41 26.55 -4.51
C ARG A 284 -5.85 26.14 -4.76
N LYS A 285 -6.38 26.45 -5.94
CA LYS A 285 -7.73 26.07 -6.35
C LYS A 285 -7.93 24.54 -6.22
N TYR A 286 -7.05 23.76 -6.82
CA TYR A 286 -7.21 22.31 -6.83
C TYR A 286 -6.85 21.65 -5.49
N ALA A 287 -5.96 22.23 -4.68
CA ALA A 287 -5.73 21.81 -3.29
C ALA A 287 -7.02 21.95 -2.45
N TYR A 288 -7.74 23.06 -2.62
CA TYR A 288 -9.05 23.21 -1.98
C TYR A 288 -10.08 22.20 -2.49
N GLU A 289 -10.13 21.94 -3.81
CA GLU A 289 -11.08 20.97 -4.37
C GLU A 289 -10.83 19.53 -3.85
N VAL A 290 -9.57 19.09 -3.77
CA VAL A 290 -9.21 17.71 -3.41
C VAL A 290 -9.18 17.47 -1.91
N ALA A 291 -8.79 18.47 -1.12
CA ALA A 291 -8.48 18.29 0.31
C ALA A 291 -9.05 19.37 1.23
N ARG A 292 -9.80 20.36 0.68
CA ARG A 292 -10.35 21.51 1.43
C ARG A 292 -9.28 22.36 2.11
N ILE A 293 -8.09 22.41 1.54
CA ILE A 293 -6.95 23.16 2.06
C ILE A 293 -7.21 24.66 1.80
N ASP A 294 -7.12 25.46 2.85
CA ASP A 294 -7.19 26.91 2.80
C ASP A 294 -5.86 27.56 2.38
N GLU A 295 -5.85 28.88 2.30
CA GLU A 295 -4.68 29.66 1.89
C GLU A 295 -3.50 29.55 2.86
N GLU A 296 -3.78 29.46 4.16
CA GLU A 296 -2.77 29.42 5.23
C GLU A 296 -2.05 28.08 5.24
N HIS A 297 -2.79 26.97 5.11
CA HIS A 297 -2.24 25.61 5.16
C HIS A 297 -1.68 25.12 3.82
N PHE A 298 -1.91 25.88 2.73
CA PHE A 298 -1.49 25.46 1.39
C PHE A 298 0.02 25.20 1.27
N PRO A 299 0.94 26.02 1.79
CA PRO A 299 2.38 25.76 1.68
C PRO A 299 2.78 24.43 2.31
N LEU A 300 2.24 24.12 3.49
CA LEU A 300 2.48 22.86 4.19
C LEU A 300 1.93 21.66 3.39
N PHE A 301 0.71 21.77 2.87
CA PHE A 301 0.10 20.74 2.04
C PHE A 301 0.90 20.51 0.75
N ALA A 302 1.32 21.57 0.06
CA ALA A 302 2.13 21.47 -1.16
C ALA A 302 3.48 20.76 -0.88
N SER A 303 4.13 21.08 0.24
CA SER A 303 5.34 20.39 0.69
C SER A 303 5.07 18.91 1.00
N ALA A 304 3.99 18.59 1.69
CA ALA A 304 3.62 17.22 2.04
C ALA A 304 3.35 16.35 0.80
N ILE A 305 2.54 16.84 -0.17
CA ILE A 305 2.21 16.05 -1.38
C ILE A 305 3.39 15.89 -2.33
N THR A 306 4.30 16.86 -2.40
CA THR A 306 5.48 16.80 -3.28
C THR A 306 6.70 16.17 -2.61
N GLY A 307 6.73 16.17 -1.28
CA GLY A 307 7.92 15.82 -0.50
C GLY A 307 9.08 16.80 -0.72
N ARG A 308 8.80 18.07 -1.06
CA ARG A 308 9.76 19.11 -1.38
C ARG A 308 9.52 20.35 -0.50
N ASP A 309 10.56 21.14 -0.27
CA ASP A 309 10.38 22.46 0.35
C ASP A 309 9.46 23.31 -0.56
N TYR A 310 8.54 24.07 0.06
CA TYR A 310 7.58 24.89 -0.69
C TYR A 310 8.26 25.90 -1.61
N ARG A 311 9.40 26.45 -1.20
CA ARG A 311 10.21 27.37 -2.03
C ARG A 311 10.72 26.72 -3.32
N VAL A 312 10.93 25.39 -3.28
CA VAL A 312 11.28 24.59 -4.48
C VAL A 312 10.05 24.32 -5.32
N VAL A 313 8.91 24.04 -4.70
CA VAL A 313 7.63 23.86 -5.41
C VAL A 313 7.26 25.11 -6.22
N GLN A 314 7.52 26.30 -5.66
CA GLN A 314 7.28 27.58 -6.35
C GLN A 314 8.23 27.87 -7.52
N LYS A 315 9.32 27.10 -7.67
CA LYS A 315 10.29 27.29 -8.76
C LYS A 315 10.24 26.18 -9.79
N ASN A 316 10.52 24.97 -9.37
CA ASN A 316 10.49 23.78 -10.22
C ASN A 316 10.64 22.50 -9.35
N VAL A 317 9.54 21.79 -9.19
CA VAL A 317 9.49 20.55 -8.40
C VAL A 317 10.35 19.41 -8.99
N ALA A 318 10.68 19.47 -10.28
CA ALA A 318 11.49 18.46 -10.98
C ALA A 318 13.01 18.63 -10.81
N MET A 319 13.46 19.70 -10.15
CA MET A 319 14.90 19.88 -9.87
C MET A 319 15.42 18.77 -8.94
N ALA A 320 16.69 18.39 -9.10
CA ALA A 320 17.33 17.45 -8.19
C ALA A 320 17.32 17.99 -6.75
N ARG A 321 17.11 17.11 -5.75
CA ARG A 321 17.14 17.49 -4.34
C ARG A 321 18.55 17.90 -3.91
N SER A 322 18.68 19.07 -3.32
CA SER A 322 19.94 19.47 -2.68
C SER A 322 20.04 18.92 -1.25
N THR A 323 21.26 18.84 -0.73
CA THR A 323 21.52 18.46 0.69
C THR A 323 20.90 19.46 1.64
N GLU A 324 21.00 20.76 1.32
CA GLU A 324 20.41 21.87 2.07
C GLU A 324 18.88 21.77 2.18
N GLU A 325 18.20 21.33 1.10
CA GLU A 325 16.74 21.09 1.13
C GLU A 325 16.37 19.95 2.08
N LYS A 326 17.17 18.87 2.10
CA LYS A 326 16.93 17.74 3.02
C LYS A 326 17.11 18.13 4.47
N GLU A 327 18.16 18.90 4.77
CA GLU A 327 18.43 19.41 6.11
C GLU A 327 17.32 20.38 6.55
N ALA A 328 16.91 21.31 5.70
CA ALA A 328 15.84 22.26 6.00
C ALA A 328 14.49 21.59 6.30
N ILE A 329 14.14 20.51 5.57
CA ILE A 329 12.91 19.74 5.84
C ILE A 329 13.04 18.98 7.17
N SER A 330 14.22 18.40 7.46
CA SER A 330 14.47 17.70 8.73
C SER A 330 14.38 18.63 9.94
N ASP A 331 14.99 19.80 9.84
CA ASP A 331 14.98 20.80 10.91
C ASP A 331 13.56 21.36 11.15
N ALA A 332 12.83 21.66 10.09
CA ALA A 332 11.45 22.12 10.17
C ALA A 332 10.52 21.10 10.84
N LEU A 333 10.70 19.78 10.56
CA LEU A 333 9.96 18.72 11.26
C LEU A 333 10.28 18.67 12.75
N GLY A 334 11.49 19.06 13.17
CA GLY A 334 11.89 19.18 14.58
C GLY A 334 11.29 20.39 15.32
N GLU A 335 10.90 21.46 14.63
CA GLU A 335 10.46 22.75 15.19
C GLU A 335 8.93 22.92 15.35
N GLY A 336 8.15 21.83 15.43
CA GLY A 336 6.70 21.91 15.66
C GLY A 336 5.84 21.73 14.39
N MET A 337 6.43 21.72 13.20
CA MET A 337 5.72 21.45 11.92
C MET A 337 4.99 20.10 11.94
N LEU A 338 5.42 19.14 12.77
CA LEU A 338 4.77 17.86 12.94
C LEU A 338 3.34 18.01 13.48
N ALA A 339 3.13 18.87 14.48
CA ALA A 339 1.79 19.11 15.05
C ALA A 339 0.87 19.76 14.02
N ASP A 340 1.37 20.74 13.26
CA ASP A 340 0.61 21.41 12.19
C ASP A 340 0.26 20.43 11.07
N LEU A 341 1.19 19.54 10.71
CA LEU A 341 0.96 18.52 9.70
C LEU A 341 -0.08 17.49 10.17
N VAL A 342 -0.03 17.05 11.42
CA VAL A 342 -1.05 16.14 12.00
C VAL A 342 -2.42 16.80 11.97
N GLN A 343 -2.53 18.08 12.35
CA GLN A 343 -3.80 18.81 12.30
C GLN A 343 -4.31 18.99 10.86
N LEU A 344 -3.42 19.30 9.93
CA LEU A 344 -3.74 19.40 8.52
C LEU A 344 -4.29 18.08 7.99
N LEU A 345 -3.59 16.97 8.22
CA LEU A 345 -3.98 15.65 7.72
C LEU A 345 -5.28 15.14 8.36
N ALA A 346 -5.59 15.55 9.59
CA ALA A 346 -6.87 15.23 10.23
C ALA A 346 -8.08 15.87 9.49
N GLN A 347 -7.87 16.95 8.75
CA GLN A 347 -8.90 17.64 7.95
C GLN A 347 -9.00 17.09 6.52
N VAL A 348 -7.96 16.46 6.01
CA VAL A 348 -7.91 15.92 4.63
C VAL A 348 -8.87 14.74 4.47
N PRO A 349 -9.68 14.68 3.40
CA PRO A 349 -10.54 13.53 3.14
C PRO A 349 -9.74 12.22 3.12
N ARG A 350 -10.27 11.18 3.77
CA ARG A 350 -9.57 9.89 3.95
C ARG A 350 -9.08 9.26 2.66
N VAL A 351 -9.89 9.34 1.59
CA VAL A 351 -9.49 8.83 0.28
C VAL A 351 -8.23 9.53 -0.25
N MET A 352 -8.04 10.80 0.09
CA MET A 352 -6.81 11.54 -0.26
C MET A 352 -5.61 11.04 0.53
N LEU A 353 -5.76 10.72 1.82
CA LEU A 353 -4.68 10.13 2.61
C LEU A 353 -4.22 8.78 2.02
N LEU A 354 -5.16 7.95 1.54
CA LEU A 354 -4.85 6.70 0.87
C LEU A 354 -4.16 6.91 -0.48
N ILE A 355 -4.58 7.92 -1.25
CA ILE A 355 -3.90 8.33 -2.48
C ILE A 355 -2.47 8.80 -2.17
N LEU A 356 -2.28 9.61 -1.14
CA LEU A 356 -0.97 10.11 -0.72
C LEU A 356 -0.04 8.95 -0.32
N LYS A 357 -0.56 7.97 0.43
CA LYS A 357 0.18 6.76 0.79
C LYS A 357 0.64 5.97 -0.45
N THR A 358 -0.25 5.76 -1.42
CA THR A 358 0.07 5.08 -2.68
C THR A 358 1.04 5.90 -3.53
N ASN A 359 0.86 7.23 -3.56
CA ASN A 359 1.72 8.14 -4.29
C ASN A 359 3.13 8.19 -3.70
N ASP A 360 3.27 8.05 -2.39
CA ASP A 360 4.58 8.06 -1.72
C ASP A 360 5.45 6.89 -2.19
N LEU A 361 4.86 5.71 -2.37
CA LEU A 361 5.55 4.58 -3.00
C LEU A 361 5.99 4.90 -4.44
N SER A 362 5.18 5.61 -5.21
CA SER A 362 5.50 5.98 -6.59
C SER A 362 6.54 7.10 -6.69
N LYS A 363 6.71 7.95 -5.66
CA LYS A 363 7.75 9.00 -5.61
C LYS A 363 9.17 8.43 -5.53
N PHE A 364 9.35 7.25 -4.91
CA PHE A 364 10.63 6.54 -4.95
C PHE A 364 11.02 6.14 -6.38
N PHE A 365 10.05 6.09 -7.30
CA PHE A 365 10.21 5.63 -8.67
C PHE A 365 10.13 6.81 -9.66
N ARG A 366 11.14 7.66 -9.71
CA ARG A 366 11.38 8.75 -10.70
C ARG A 366 10.15 9.60 -11.08
N PHE A 367 10.13 10.81 -10.57
CA PHE A 367 9.17 11.88 -10.87
C PHE A 367 9.02 12.20 -12.38
N GLU A 368 10.07 12.02 -13.19
CA GLU A 368 10.07 12.24 -14.65
C GLU A 368 9.09 11.32 -15.38
N LEU A 369 8.92 10.08 -14.93
CA LEU A 369 7.98 9.12 -15.55
C LEU A 369 6.53 9.44 -15.24
N PHE A 370 6.28 10.08 -14.10
CA PHE A 370 4.98 10.62 -13.72
C PHE A 370 4.52 11.69 -14.71
N ILE A 371 5.43 12.58 -15.13
CA ILE A 371 5.17 13.65 -16.10
C ILE A 371 4.80 13.08 -17.47
N LEU A 372 5.55 12.10 -17.97
CA LEU A 372 5.32 11.48 -19.28
C LEU A 372 3.97 10.78 -19.32
N TRP A 373 3.64 10.01 -18.28
CA TRP A 373 2.35 9.32 -18.20
C TRP A 373 1.17 10.31 -18.20
N PHE A 374 1.32 11.46 -17.51
CA PHE A 374 0.26 12.48 -17.40
C PHE A 374 -0.05 13.13 -18.74
N ARG A 375 0.94 13.42 -19.58
CA ARG A 375 0.76 14.04 -20.90
C ARG A 375 0.04 13.12 -21.88
N ASP A 376 0.17 11.80 -21.72
CA ASP A 376 -0.39 10.77 -22.62
C ASP A 376 -1.76 10.23 -22.14
N SER A 377 -2.26 10.63 -20.95
CA SER A 377 -3.49 10.06 -20.40
C SER A 377 -4.76 10.67 -20.98
N GLU A 378 -5.76 9.81 -21.29
CA GLU A 378 -7.12 10.20 -21.75
C GLU A 378 -7.90 11.10 -20.75
N LEU A 379 -7.45 11.22 -19.50
CA LEU A 379 -8.06 12.08 -18.48
C LEU A 379 -8.05 13.57 -18.85
N MET A 380 -7.16 13.97 -19.76
CA MET A 380 -7.02 15.36 -20.21
C MET A 380 -8.04 15.74 -21.30
N ASN A 381 -8.59 14.75 -22.01
CA ASN A 381 -9.46 14.96 -23.16
C ASN A 381 -10.96 14.78 -22.85
N ALA A 382 -11.32 14.56 -21.59
CA ALA A 382 -12.69 14.42 -21.10
C ALA A 382 -13.02 15.45 -20.00
#